data_979a18a282c7253ed2d98bc299bbf28f
#
_entry.id   979a18a282c7253ed2d98bc299bbf28f
#
_cell.length_a   1.000
_cell.length_b   1.000
_cell.length_c   1.000
_cell.angle_alpha   90.00
_cell.angle_beta   90.00
_cell.angle_gamma   90.00
#
_symmetry.space_group_name_H-M   'P 1'
#
loop_
_entity.id
_entity.type
_entity.pdbx_description
1 polymer ?
#
loop_
_entity_poly.entity_id
_entity_poly.type
_entity_poly.pdbx_seq_one_letter_code
_entity_poly.pdbx_strand_id
1 'polypeptide(L)'
;MSRSSDESGAATAELAMALPLLVAVTAGLVWLLAVGAAQVRVVDAARETARAAARGDGADEAVARGLQVAPEGSRVTVAVSGDRVRASAAGRVAGPGGLFDFLPAVTVHAEAVAALEAIPASGGPAGWPAGGP
;
A
#
# COMPACT_ATOMS: atom_id res chain seq x y z
N MET A 1 -52.33 30.06 -17.78
CA MET A 1 -51.15 29.42 -18.42
C MET A 1 -49.89 29.71 -17.59
N SER A 2 -49.83 29.27 -16.31
CA SER A 2 -48.68 29.56 -15.42
C SER A 2 -48.08 28.33 -14.72
N ARG A 3 -48.57 27.12 -14.98
CA ARG A 3 -48.12 25.93 -14.26
C ARG A 3 -46.80 25.34 -14.76
N SER A 4 -46.47 25.48 -16.05
CA SER A 4 -45.25 24.92 -16.62
C SER A 4 -43.97 25.67 -16.23
N SER A 5 -44.08 26.96 -15.88
CA SER A 5 -42.92 27.77 -15.42
C SER A 5 -42.54 27.44 -13.97
N ASP A 6 -43.51 27.12 -13.11
CA ASP A 6 -43.29 26.75 -11.71
C ASP A 6 -42.68 25.35 -11.59
N GLU A 7 -43.07 24.40 -12.43
CA GLU A 7 -42.51 23.06 -12.47
C GLU A 7 -41.07 23.06 -12.97
N SER A 8 -40.71 23.90 -13.94
CA SER A 8 -39.34 24.07 -14.41
C SER A 8 -38.44 24.69 -13.35
N GLY A 9 -38.96 25.64 -12.56
CA GLY A 9 -38.23 26.26 -11.45
C GLY A 9 -38.00 25.29 -10.30
N ALA A 10 -38.96 24.45 -9.98
CA ALA A 10 -38.88 23.44 -8.93
C ALA A 10 -37.81 22.36 -9.30
N ALA A 11 -37.83 21.86 -10.53
CA ALA A 11 -36.81 20.89 -11.01
C ALA A 11 -35.40 21.46 -11.01
N THR A 12 -35.22 22.74 -11.35
CA THR A 12 -33.90 23.40 -11.29
C THR A 12 -33.45 23.58 -9.85
N ALA A 13 -34.31 23.87 -8.91
CA ALA A 13 -33.98 23.97 -7.49
C ALA A 13 -33.59 22.61 -6.89
N GLU A 14 -34.30 21.53 -7.27
CA GLU A 14 -33.95 20.17 -6.86
C GLU A 14 -32.56 19.75 -7.38
N LEU A 15 -32.25 20.03 -8.65
CA LEU A 15 -30.93 19.80 -9.22
C LEU A 15 -29.84 20.59 -8.52
N ALA A 16 -30.10 21.86 -8.20
CA ALA A 16 -29.17 22.72 -7.48
C ALA A 16 -28.84 22.20 -6.07
N MET A 17 -29.79 21.56 -5.39
CA MET A 17 -29.60 20.93 -4.08
C MET A 17 -28.92 19.55 -4.21
N ALA A 18 -29.19 18.80 -5.27
CA ALA A 18 -28.61 17.47 -5.47
C ALA A 18 -27.13 17.51 -5.89
N LEU A 19 -26.70 18.53 -6.64
CA LEU A 19 -25.33 18.66 -7.13
C LEU A 19 -24.27 18.66 -6.02
N PRO A 20 -24.37 19.46 -4.96
CA PRO A 20 -23.37 19.43 -3.87
C PRO A 20 -23.29 18.06 -3.20
N LEU A 21 -24.43 17.40 -3.01
CA LEU A 21 -24.46 16.05 -2.44
C LEU A 21 -23.78 15.03 -3.35
N LEU A 22 -24.04 15.10 -4.65
CA LEU A 22 -23.42 14.20 -5.63
C LEU A 22 -21.90 14.39 -5.68
N VAL A 23 -21.44 15.65 -5.68
CA VAL A 23 -20.00 15.98 -5.62
C VAL A 23 -19.40 15.44 -4.33
N ALA A 24 -20.05 15.62 -3.19
CA ALA A 24 -19.59 15.12 -1.91
C ALA A 24 -19.43 13.59 -1.90
N VAL A 25 -20.46 12.87 -2.38
CA VAL A 25 -20.42 11.41 -2.49
C VAL A 25 -19.30 10.96 -3.43
N THR A 26 -19.15 11.60 -4.58
CA THR A 26 -18.10 11.28 -5.55
C THR A 26 -16.72 11.48 -4.95
N ALA A 27 -16.47 12.60 -4.27
CA ALA A 27 -15.21 12.87 -3.61
C ALA A 27 -14.91 11.84 -2.51
N GLY A 28 -15.91 11.44 -1.72
CA GLY A 28 -15.79 10.39 -0.72
C GLY A 28 -15.42 9.03 -1.33
N LEU A 29 -16.02 8.65 -2.46
CA LEU A 29 -15.72 7.41 -3.16
C LEU A 29 -14.29 7.41 -3.74
N VAL A 30 -13.85 8.53 -4.34
CA VAL A 30 -12.49 8.69 -4.84
C VAL A 30 -11.47 8.58 -3.71
N TRP A 31 -11.76 9.17 -2.57
CA TRP A 31 -10.92 9.05 -1.39
C TRP A 31 -10.83 7.62 -0.86
N LEU A 32 -11.96 6.90 -0.78
CA LEU A 32 -11.97 5.49 -0.41
C LEU A 32 -11.12 4.65 -1.36
N LEU A 33 -11.19 4.92 -2.66
CA LEU A 33 -10.36 4.26 -3.66
C LEU A 33 -8.87 4.55 -3.43
N ALA A 34 -8.51 5.80 -3.10
CA ALA A 34 -7.15 6.19 -2.76
C ALA A 34 -6.63 5.46 -1.51
N VAL A 35 -7.46 5.32 -0.47
CA VAL A 35 -7.12 4.53 0.73
C VAL A 35 -6.89 3.06 0.37
N GLY A 36 -7.76 2.46 -0.45
CA GLY A 36 -7.60 1.09 -0.93
C GLY A 36 -6.30 0.89 -1.72
N ALA A 37 -5.99 1.81 -2.63
CA ALA A 37 -4.75 1.79 -3.40
C ALA A 37 -3.50 1.92 -2.50
N ALA A 38 -3.54 2.80 -1.51
CA ALA A 38 -2.46 2.95 -0.53
C ALA A 38 -2.28 1.68 0.32
N GLN A 39 -3.37 1.02 0.71
CA GLN A 39 -3.31 -0.26 1.43
C GLN A 39 -2.61 -1.35 0.62
N VAL A 40 -2.91 -1.48 -0.67
CA VAL A 40 -2.21 -2.42 -1.56
C VAL A 40 -0.72 -2.11 -1.61
N ARG A 41 -0.34 -0.84 -1.80
CA ARG A 41 1.07 -0.42 -1.87
C ARG A 41 1.85 -0.71 -0.59
N VAL A 42 1.28 -0.52 0.60
CA VAL A 42 2.00 -0.86 1.85
C VAL A 42 2.14 -2.37 2.02
N VAL A 43 1.18 -3.18 1.57
CA VAL A 43 1.31 -4.64 1.54
C VAL A 43 2.45 -5.07 0.63
N ASP A 44 2.52 -4.51 -0.57
CA ASP A 44 3.58 -4.82 -1.53
C ASP A 44 4.95 -4.35 -1.03
N ALA A 45 5.02 -3.17 -0.40
CA ALA A 45 6.25 -2.66 0.22
C ALA A 45 6.77 -3.59 1.34
N ALA A 46 5.89 -4.04 2.24
CA ALA A 46 6.27 -4.97 3.29
C ALA A 46 6.77 -6.31 2.71
N ARG A 47 6.10 -6.84 1.69
CA ARG A 47 6.48 -8.08 1.01
C ARG A 47 7.82 -7.96 0.29
N GLU A 48 8.04 -6.86 -0.44
CA GLU A 48 9.28 -6.63 -1.16
C GLU A 48 10.47 -6.48 -0.19
N THR A 49 10.29 -5.72 0.90
CA THR A 49 11.29 -5.58 1.96
C THR A 49 11.63 -6.95 2.58
N ALA A 50 10.61 -7.74 2.93
CA ALA A 50 10.82 -9.06 3.52
C ALA A 50 11.57 -10.00 2.58
N ARG A 51 11.24 -10.02 1.28
CA ARG A 51 11.93 -10.82 0.27
C ARG A 51 13.39 -10.38 0.06
N ALA A 52 13.64 -9.07 -0.03
CA ALA A 52 14.97 -8.54 -0.21
C ALA A 52 15.88 -8.94 0.96
N ALA A 53 15.42 -8.74 2.18
CA ALA A 53 16.16 -9.13 3.36
C ALA A 53 16.33 -10.66 3.49
N ALA A 54 15.34 -11.47 3.09
CA ALA A 54 15.43 -12.93 3.10
C ALA A 54 16.46 -13.48 2.12
N ARG A 55 16.72 -12.78 1.02
CA ARG A 55 17.80 -13.11 0.05
C ARG A 55 19.19 -12.70 0.52
N GLY A 56 19.31 -12.00 1.63
CA GLY A 56 20.57 -11.53 2.18
C GLY A 56 20.94 -10.10 1.78
N ASP A 57 20.02 -9.33 1.19
CA ASP A 57 20.23 -7.89 1.02
C ASP A 57 20.37 -7.24 2.41
N GLY A 58 21.21 -6.23 2.52
CA GLY A 58 21.36 -5.48 3.77
C GLY A 58 20.03 -4.84 4.20
N ALA A 59 19.85 -4.63 5.52
CA ALA A 59 18.61 -4.07 6.04
C ALA A 59 18.23 -2.73 5.38
N ASP A 60 19.21 -1.85 5.20
CA ASP A 60 19.01 -0.54 4.57
C ASP A 60 18.60 -0.67 3.09
N GLU A 61 19.21 -1.59 2.36
CA GLU A 61 18.89 -1.85 0.96
C GLU A 61 17.47 -2.46 0.83
N ALA A 62 17.13 -3.42 1.69
CA ALA A 62 15.81 -4.01 1.72
C ALA A 62 14.72 -2.95 2.01
N VAL A 63 14.96 -2.05 2.96
CA VAL A 63 14.07 -0.92 3.27
C VAL A 63 13.97 0.03 2.07
N ALA A 64 15.08 0.36 1.42
CA ALA A 64 15.06 1.24 0.25
C ALA A 64 14.21 0.67 -0.89
N ARG A 65 14.28 -0.64 -1.15
CA ARG A 65 13.42 -1.32 -2.13
C ARG A 65 11.93 -1.22 -1.75
N GLY A 66 11.60 -1.45 -0.49
CA GLY A 66 10.23 -1.31 -0.01
C GLY A 66 9.70 0.12 -0.17
N LEU A 67 10.52 1.13 0.11
CA LEU A 67 10.15 2.54 -0.05
C LEU A 67 9.87 2.94 -1.51
N GLN A 68 10.47 2.28 -2.50
CA GLN A 68 10.19 2.53 -3.92
C GLN A 68 8.75 2.14 -4.31
N VAL A 69 8.15 1.18 -3.60
CA VAL A 69 6.80 0.69 -3.87
C VAL A 69 5.77 1.38 -2.97
N ALA A 70 6.18 1.77 -1.77
CA ALA A 70 5.32 2.38 -0.77
C ALA A 70 4.74 3.74 -1.23
N PRO A 71 3.59 4.17 -0.69
CA PRO A 71 3.13 5.55 -0.86
C PRO A 71 4.17 6.55 -0.33
N GLU A 72 4.17 7.77 -0.89
CA GLU A 72 5.03 8.84 -0.38
C GLU A 72 4.83 9.09 1.12
N GLY A 73 5.91 9.40 1.83
CA GLY A 73 5.89 9.63 3.27
C GLY A 73 5.64 8.38 4.12
N SER A 74 5.68 7.19 3.53
CA SER A 74 5.57 5.94 4.26
C SER A 74 6.82 5.64 5.09
N ARG A 75 6.63 4.85 6.15
CA ARG A 75 7.71 4.27 6.95
C ARG A 75 7.78 2.77 6.68
N VAL A 76 8.97 2.29 6.40
CA VAL A 76 9.25 0.86 6.22
C VAL A 76 10.32 0.46 7.21
N THR A 77 10.16 -0.69 7.85
CA THR A 77 11.14 -1.25 8.79
C THR A 77 11.29 -2.74 8.55
N VAL A 78 12.46 -3.27 8.89
CA VAL A 78 12.77 -4.70 8.81
C VAL A 78 13.48 -5.14 10.09
N ALA A 79 13.14 -6.34 10.56
CA ALA A 79 13.78 -7.00 11.68
C ALA A 79 14.05 -8.46 11.34
N VAL A 80 15.23 -8.95 11.70
CA VAL A 80 15.62 -10.35 11.53
C VAL A 80 15.66 -11.00 12.91
N SER A 81 15.00 -12.13 13.05
CA SER A 81 14.92 -12.93 14.28
C SER A 81 15.09 -14.40 13.95
N GLY A 82 16.25 -14.96 14.28
CA GLY A 82 16.58 -16.34 13.97
C GLY A 82 16.55 -16.60 12.46
N ASP A 83 15.68 -17.49 12.02
CA ASP A 83 15.46 -17.89 10.64
C ASP A 83 14.40 -17.06 9.89
N ARG A 84 13.87 -16.03 10.53
CA ARG A 84 12.75 -15.24 9.99
C ARG A 84 13.07 -13.76 9.84
N VAL A 85 12.60 -13.22 8.75
CA VAL A 85 12.57 -11.78 8.49
C VAL A 85 11.15 -11.27 8.64
N ARG A 86 10.97 -10.22 9.42
CA ARG A 86 9.72 -9.49 9.56
C ARG A 86 9.90 -8.09 9.00
N ALA A 87 9.08 -7.71 8.05
CA ALA A 87 9.06 -6.36 7.51
C ALA A 87 7.70 -5.72 7.78
N SER A 88 7.67 -4.45 8.11
CA SER A 88 6.45 -3.67 8.26
C SER A 88 6.51 -2.39 7.46
N ALA A 89 5.37 -2.01 6.89
CA ALA A 89 5.20 -0.76 6.16
C ALA A 89 3.95 -0.04 6.67
N ALA A 90 4.04 1.27 6.83
CA ALA A 90 2.94 2.12 7.23
C ALA A 90 2.94 3.42 6.43
N GLY A 91 1.75 3.84 5.98
CA GLY A 91 1.55 5.07 5.24
C GLY A 91 0.35 5.85 5.78
N ARG A 92 0.20 7.09 5.34
CA ARG A 92 -0.91 7.97 5.69
C ARG A 92 -1.60 8.45 4.42
N VAL A 93 -2.92 8.41 4.43
CA VAL A 93 -3.76 8.97 3.36
C VAL A 93 -4.55 10.12 3.96
N ALA A 94 -4.26 11.34 3.51
CA ALA A 94 -4.99 12.52 3.92
C ALA A 94 -6.44 12.46 3.42
N GLY A 95 -7.34 13.14 4.13
CA GLY A 95 -8.70 13.36 3.64
C GLY A 95 -8.70 14.15 2.32
N PRO A 96 -9.83 14.16 1.59
CA PRO A 96 -9.92 14.81 0.28
C PRO A 96 -9.80 16.34 0.31
N GLY A 97 -9.68 16.95 1.48
CA GLY A 97 -9.55 18.40 1.63
C GLY A 97 -10.86 19.18 1.43
N GLY A 98 -10.82 20.51 1.59
CA GLY A 98 -11.95 21.39 1.39
C GLY A 98 -13.11 21.07 2.32
N LEU A 99 -14.27 20.71 1.77
CA LEU A 99 -15.47 20.39 2.55
C LEU A 99 -15.27 19.20 3.52
N PHE A 100 -14.23 18.40 3.33
CA PHE A 100 -13.92 17.18 4.09
C PHE A 100 -12.72 17.33 5.02
N ASP A 101 -12.25 18.53 5.30
CA ASP A 101 -11.11 18.78 6.20
C ASP A 101 -11.35 18.27 7.63
N PHE A 102 -12.60 18.00 7.98
CA PHE A 102 -12.97 17.37 9.24
C PHE A 102 -12.68 15.86 9.29
N LEU A 103 -12.40 15.22 8.15
CA LEU A 103 -12.06 13.79 8.12
C LEU A 103 -10.59 13.60 8.51
N PRO A 104 -10.32 12.77 9.52
CA PRO A 104 -8.95 12.48 9.93
C PRO A 104 -8.21 11.72 8.83
N ALA A 105 -6.90 11.91 8.76
CA ALA A 105 -6.06 11.09 7.90
C ALA A 105 -6.13 9.62 8.32
N VAL A 106 -6.29 8.71 7.35
CA VAL A 106 -6.32 7.27 7.58
C VAL A 106 -4.90 6.73 7.53
N THR A 107 -4.52 5.95 8.54
CA THR A 107 -3.26 5.20 8.54
C THR A 107 -3.50 3.81 7.94
N VAL A 108 -2.71 3.48 6.93
CA VAL A 108 -2.66 2.15 6.32
C VAL A 108 -1.37 1.46 6.76
N HIS A 109 -1.43 0.17 7.08
CA HIS A 109 -0.26 -0.59 7.51
C HIS A 109 -0.33 -2.03 7.03
N ALA A 110 0.83 -2.65 6.89
CA ALA A 110 0.97 -4.06 6.57
C ALA A 110 2.24 -4.64 7.18
N GLU A 111 2.22 -5.94 7.38
CA GLU A 111 3.36 -6.72 7.83
C GLU A 111 3.52 -7.94 6.93
N ALA A 112 4.77 -8.31 6.66
CA ALA A 112 5.13 -9.51 5.93
C ALA A 112 6.23 -10.25 6.67
N VAL A 113 6.18 -11.59 6.63
CA VAL A 113 7.19 -12.47 7.21
C VAL A 113 7.73 -13.36 6.10
N ALA A 114 9.06 -13.48 6.01
CA ALA A 114 9.75 -14.40 5.11
C ALA A 114 10.72 -15.26 5.92
N ALA A 115 10.95 -16.49 5.49
CA ALA A 115 12.06 -17.31 6.00
C ALA A 115 13.35 -16.87 5.30
N LEU A 116 14.47 -16.85 6.05
CA LEU A 116 15.78 -16.66 5.45
C LEU A 116 16.05 -17.85 4.51
N GLU A 117 16.48 -17.57 3.29
CA GLU A 117 16.94 -18.60 2.38
C GLU A 117 18.25 -19.13 2.95
N ALA A 118 18.24 -20.40 3.37
CA ALA A 118 19.49 -21.08 3.73
C ALA A 118 20.34 -21.13 2.44
N ILE A 119 21.47 -20.42 2.43
CA ILE A 119 22.49 -20.64 1.40
C ILE A 119 22.85 -22.13 1.54
N PRO A 120 22.56 -23.01 0.56
CA PRO A 120 23.00 -24.36 0.64
C PRO A 120 24.51 -24.29 0.84
N ALA A 121 24.98 -24.80 1.98
CA ALA A 121 26.41 -24.96 2.16
C ALA A 121 26.90 -25.64 0.89
N SER A 122 27.72 -24.91 0.10
CA SER A 122 28.30 -25.43 -1.13
C SER A 122 28.92 -26.78 -0.79
N GLY A 123 28.16 -27.85 -1.05
CA GLY A 123 28.69 -29.19 -0.99
C GLY A 123 29.90 -29.18 -1.91
N GLY A 124 31.09 -29.31 -1.33
CA GLY A 124 32.27 -29.51 -2.10
C GLY A 124 32.00 -30.62 -3.11
N PRO A 125 32.62 -30.59 -4.29
CA PRO A 125 32.35 -31.57 -5.32
C PRO A 125 32.50 -32.97 -4.68
N ALA A 126 31.38 -33.72 -4.73
CA ALA A 126 31.38 -35.13 -4.35
C ALA A 126 32.58 -35.76 -5.06
N GLY A 127 33.52 -36.29 -4.27
CA GLY A 127 34.76 -36.82 -4.78
C GLY A 127 34.52 -37.72 -5.98
N TRP A 128 35.09 -37.32 -7.10
CA TRP A 128 35.20 -38.18 -8.26
C TRP A 128 36.01 -39.40 -7.82
N PRO A 129 35.48 -40.62 -7.94
CA PRO A 129 36.31 -41.79 -7.62
C PRO A 129 37.47 -41.82 -8.62
N ALA A 130 38.68 -41.71 -8.08
CA ALA A 130 39.88 -41.98 -8.85
C ALA A 130 39.86 -43.46 -9.26
N GLY A 131 39.34 -43.73 -10.46
CA GLY A 131 39.50 -45.00 -11.12
C GLY A 131 40.84 -45.00 -11.86
N GLY A 132 41.83 -45.64 -11.33
CA GLY A 132 42.97 -46.19 -12.08
C GLY A 132 42.74 -47.67 -12.32
N PRO A 133 43.69 -48.33 -12.93
CA PRO A 133 44.27 -48.32 -14.25
C PRO A 133 43.56 -49.19 -15.21
#